data_64563871dd6e32d70af602753f91b09c
#
_entry.id   64563871dd6e32d70af602753f91b09c
#
_cell.length_a   1.000
_cell.length_b   1.000
_cell.length_c   1.000
_cell.angle_alpha   90.00
_cell.angle_beta   90.00
_cell.angle_gamma   90.00
#
_symmetry.space_group_name_H-M   'P 1'
#
loop_
_entity.id
_entity.type
_entity.pdbx_description
1 polymer ?
#
loop_
_entity_poly.entity_id
_entity_poly.type
_entity_poly.pdbx_seq_one_letter_code
_entity_poly.pdbx_strand_id
1 'polypeptide(L)'
;MHSWNRWRADGRAIVARGLYLVTPDDPDCERLLARVQPLLAHAACLQYRNKRANGSQRRRQADGLRALCSEAGIPFIVNDDATLASSVGADGVHLGEHDGAIATARALLGNDAIIGVSCYDDDGRAAIAAAQGADYVAFGAFFPSSTKPDARRASLDLLRKSRALDLPRVAIGGITPDNAPALIDVGADMVAVISGVFDADDPVAAARAYAACFA
;
A
#
# COMPACT_ATOMS: atom_id res chain seq x y z
N MET A 1 -22.13 -3.09 -7.19
CA MET A 1 -21.58 -1.85 -7.80
C MET A 1 -20.63 -1.26 -6.78
N HIS A 2 -19.32 -1.51 -6.90
CA HIS A 2 -18.30 -0.97 -5.98
C HIS A 2 -17.94 0.42 -6.49
N SER A 3 -18.32 1.45 -5.75
CA SER A 3 -18.03 2.85 -6.10
C SER A 3 -16.59 3.20 -5.73
N TRP A 4 -15.65 2.84 -6.57
CA TRP A 4 -14.21 3.09 -6.42
C TRP A 4 -13.78 4.52 -6.78
N ASN A 5 -14.72 5.42 -7.12
CA ASN A 5 -14.42 6.79 -7.55
C ASN A 5 -14.65 7.78 -6.41
N ARG A 6 -13.78 7.81 -5.42
CA ARG A 6 -13.57 9.03 -4.64
C ARG A 6 -12.42 9.80 -5.30
N TRP A 7 -12.79 10.83 -6.04
CA TRP A 7 -11.87 11.83 -6.55
C TRP A 7 -11.75 12.95 -5.52
N ARG A 8 -10.54 13.48 -5.35
CA ARG A 8 -10.35 14.75 -4.64
C ARG A 8 -11.05 15.87 -5.41
N ALA A 9 -11.33 16.99 -4.75
CA ALA A 9 -11.87 18.17 -5.41
C ALA A 9 -10.98 18.69 -6.56
N ASP A 10 -9.69 18.31 -6.56
CA ASP A 10 -8.70 18.59 -7.60
C ASP A 10 -8.64 17.53 -8.74
N GLY A 11 -9.54 16.54 -8.72
CA GLY A 11 -9.64 15.48 -9.74
C GLY A 11 -8.69 14.31 -9.56
N ARG A 12 -7.86 14.25 -8.48
CA ARG A 12 -6.95 13.13 -8.25
C ARG A 12 -7.64 11.91 -7.65
N ALA A 13 -7.21 10.72 -8.06
CA ALA A 13 -7.69 9.46 -7.51
C ALA A 13 -7.41 9.37 -6.00
N ILE A 14 -8.43 9.05 -5.19
CA ILE A 14 -8.28 8.76 -3.77
C ILE A 14 -8.15 7.26 -3.60
N VAL A 15 -7.15 6.81 -2.85
CA VAL A 15 -7.05 5.41 -2.45
C VAL A 15 -8.21 5.10 -1.50
N ALA A 16 -8.99 4.06 -1.81
CA ALA A 16 -10.18 3.69 -1.05
C ALA A 16 -9.80 3.16 0.36
N ARG A 17 -10.74 3.26 1.32
CA ARG A 17 -10.59 2.61 2.63
C ARG A 17 -10.59 1.08 2.47
N GLY A 18 -9.73 0.39 3.19
CA GLY A 18 -9.74 -1.07 3.16
C GLY A 18 -8.39 -1.76 3.36
N LEU A 19 -8.34 -3.01 2.92
CA LEU A 19 -7.13 -3.83 2.93
C LEU A 19 -6.17 -3.37 1.82
N TYR A 20 -4.96 -2.99 2.21
CA TYR A 20 -3.85 -2.70 1.32
C TYR A 20 -2.94 -3.93 1.26
N LEU A 21 -3.03 -4.71 0.20
CA LEU A 21 -2.17 -5.87 0.01
C LEU A 21 -0.79 -5.45 -0.43
N VAL A 22 0.25 -6.00 0.20
CA VAL A 22 1.65 -5.86 -0.23
C VAL A 22 2.19 -7.25 -0.55
N THR A 23 2.76 -7.45 -1.74
CA THR A 23 3.25 -8.78 -2.14
C THR A 23 4.44 -9.22 -1.28
N PRO A 24 4.56 -10.53 -0.97
CA PRO A 24 5.78 -11.09 -0.40
C PRO A 24 6.90 -11.16 -1.45
N ASP A 25 8.14 -11.35 -1.00
CA ASP A 25 9.23 -11.72 -1.90
C ASP A 25 8.99 -13.14 -2.44
N ASP A 26 8.76 -13.29 -3.72
CA ASP A 26 8.54 -14.58 -4.39
C ASP A 26 9.43 -14.69 -5.65
N PRO A 27 10.29 -15.71 -5.77
CA PRO A 27 11.13 -15.90 -6.95
C PRO A 27 10.36 -16.42 -8.18
N ASP A 28 9.15 -16.96 -7.98
CA ASP A 28 8.34 -17.53 -9.05
C ASP A 28 7.21 -16.58 -9.45
N CYS A 29 7.19 -16.23 -10.75
CA CYS A 29 6.22 -15.29 -11.29
C CYS A 29 4.79 -15.86 -11.30
N GLU A 30 4.62 -17.07 -11.82
CA GLU A 30 3.31 -17.68 -11.97
C GLU A 30 2.67 -17.99 -10.59
N ARG A 31 3.51 -18.47 -9.65
CA ARG A 31 3.06 -18.70 -8.28
C ARG A 31 2.63 -17.38 -7.62
N LEU A 32 3.38 -16.28 -7.78
CA LEU A 32 3.01 -14.99 -7.22
C LEU A 32 1.65 -14.53 -7.77
N LEU A 33 1.45 -14.59 -9.08
CA LEU A 33 0.20 -14.20 -9.72
C LEU A 33 -0.98 -15.05 -9.25
N ALA A 34 -0.82 -16.38 -9.22
CA ALA A 34 -1.85 -17.31 -8.74
C ALA A 34 -2.23 -17.05 -7.27
N ARG A 35 -1.26 -16.69 -6.41
CA ARG A 35 -1.51 -16.33 -5.00
C ARG A 35 -2.24 -15.01 -4.85
N VAL A 36 -1.94 -14.03 -5.69
CA VAL A 36 -2.52 -12.68 -5.61
C VAL A 36 -3.94 -12.63 -6.17
N GLN A 37 -4.18 -13.26 -7.30
CA GLN A 37 -5.44 -13.16 -8.06
C GLN A 37 -6.71 -13.33 -7.19
N PRO A 38 -6.87 -14.39 -6.37
CA PRO A 38 -8.09 -14.58 -5.58
C PRO A 38 -8.26 -13.56 -4.45
N LEU A 39 -7.22 -12.82 -4.08
CA LEU A 39 -7.22 -11.86 -2.98
C LEU A 39 -7.73 -10.48 -3.41
N LEU A 40 -7.65 -10.15 -4.71
CA LEU A 40 -7.94 -8.81 -5.23
C LEU A 40 -9.40 -8.39 -5.00
N ALA A 41 -10.33 -9.34 -4.94
CA ALA A 41 -11.74 -9.05 -4.63
C ALA A 41 -11.96 -8.49 -3.21
N HIS A 42 -10.97 -8.62 -2.33
CA HIS A 42 -11.01 -8.15 -0.93
C HIS A 42 -10.05 -6.99 -0.66
N ALA A 43 -9.29 -6.55 -1.68
CA ALA A 43 -8.27 -5.51 -1.53
C ALA A 43 -8.77 -4.14 -2.00
N ALA A 44 -8.36 -3.09 -1.30
CA ALA A 44 -8.53 -1.71 -1.71
C ALA A 44 -7.46 -1.27 -2.72
N CYS A 45 -6.26 -1.84 -2.64
CA CYS A 45 -5.20 -1.69 -3.62
C CYS A 45 -4.14 -2.79 -3.43
N LEU A 46 -3.27 -2.95 -4.42
CA LEU A 46 -2.13 -3.87 -4.38
C LEU A 46 -0.83 -3.10 -4.54
N GLN A 47 0.15 -3.36 -3.66
CA GLN A 47 1.53 -2.92 -3.83
C GLN A 47 2.41 -4.10 -4.20
N TYR A 48 3.09 -3.98 -5.33
CA TYR A 48 4.14 -4.91 -5.72
C TYR A 48 5.45 -4.56 -5.02
N ARG A 49 5.96 -5.49 -4.23
CA ARG A 49 7.24 -5.41 -3.55
C ARG A 49 7.95 -6.76 -3.68
N ASN A 50 9.14 -6.79 -4.30
CA ASN A 50 10.02 -7.96 -4.29
C ASN A 50 11.47 -7.49 -4.26
N LYS A 51 12.09 -7.52 -3.09
CA LYS A 51 13.48 -7.05 -2.88
C LYS A 51 14.53 -8.07 -3.30
N ARG A 52 14.12 -9.32 -3.59
CA ARG A 52 15.02 -10.42 -3.98
C ARG A 52 15.05 -10.65 -5.50
N ALA A 53 14.05 -10.18 -6.23
CA ALA A 53 13.95 -10.36 -7.67
C ALA A 53 14.96 -9.47 -8.42
N ASN A 54 15.55 -10.00 -9.50
CA ASN A 54 16.32 -9.21 -10.45
C ASN A 54 15.44 -8.34 -11.35
N GLY A 55 16.04 -7.44 -12.14
CA GLY A 55 15.29 -6.47 -12.94
C GLY A 55 14.31 -7.10 -13.93
N SER A 56 14.71 -8.16 -14.65
CA SER A 56 13.83 -8.85 -15.61
C SER A 56 12.67 -9.59 -14.94
N GLN A 57 12.92 -10.17 -13.78
CA GLN A 57 11.90 -10.83 -12.98
C GLN A 57 10.92 -9.83 -12.38
N ARG A 58 11.43 -8.71 -11.82
CA ARG A 58 10.59 -7.61 -11.31
C ARG A 58 9.66 -7.08 -12.41
N ARG A 59 10.19 -6.89 -13.62
CA ARG A 59 9.39 -6.43 -14.76
C ARG A 59 8.26 -7.41 -15.10
N ARG A 60 8.55 -8.70 -15.26
CA ARG A 60 7.52 -9.71 -15.58
C ARG A 60 6.46 -9.82 -14.50
N GLN A 61 6.86 -9.83 -13.23
CA GLN A 61 5.90 -9.88 -12.11
C GLN A 61 5.04 -8.62 -12.08
N ALA A 62 5.61 -7.44 -12.27
CA ALA A 62 4.89 -6.18 -12.27
C ALA A 62 3.89 -6.09 -13.45
N ASP A 63 4.29 -6.51 -14.66
CA ASP A 63 3.40 -6.56 -15.82
C ASP A 63 2.20 -7.47 -15.57
N GLY A 64 2.41 -8.68 -15.02
CA GLY A 64 1.34 -9.63 -14.72
C GLY A 64 0.40 -9.13 -13.62
N LEU A 65 0.94 -8.56 -12.53
CA LEU A 65 0.14 -8.01 -11.44
C LEU A 65 -0.66 -6.78 -11.88
N ARG A 66 -0.09 -5.94 -12.76
CA ARG A 66 -0.79 -4.80 -13.35
C ARG A 66 -2.03 -5.25 -14.14
N ALA A 67 -1.90 -6.33 -14.94
CA ALA A 67 -3.03 -6.90 -15.68
C ALA A 67 -4.13 -7.39 -14.73
N LEU A 68 -3.79 -8.17 -13.69
CA LEU A 68 -4.74 -8.66 -12.70
C LEU A 68 -5.45 -7.52 -11.95
N CYS A 69 -4.73 -6.47 -11.56
CA CYS A 69 -5.31 -5.32 -10.88
C CYS A 69 -6.26 -4.54 -11.81
N SER A 70 -5.91 -4.41 -13.10
CA SER A 70 -6.78 -3.80 -14.11
C SER A 70 -8.09 -4.55 -14.28
N GLU A 71 -8.04 -5.89 -14.34
CA GLU A 71 -9.24 -6.74 -14.42
C GLU A 71 -10.10 -6.65 -13.15
N ALA A 72 -9.45 -6.57 -11.98
CA ALA A 72 -10.13 -6.43 -10.70
C ALA A 72 -10.64 -5.00 -10.42
N GLY A 73 -10.20 -4.00 -11.19
CA GLY A 73 -10.58 -2.59 -11.01
C GLY A 73 -10.00 -1.95 -9.75
N ILE A 74 -8.82 -2.41 -9.29
CA ILE A 74 -8.13 -1.84 -8.11
C ILE A 74 -6.78 -1.20 -8.51
N PRO A 75 -6.32 -0.17 -7.76
CA PRO A 75 -5.04 0.47 -8.02
C PRO A 75 -3.86 -0.50 -7.84
N PHE A 76 -2.89 -0.39 -8.75
CA PHE A 76 -1.61 -1.09 -8.72
C PHE A 76 -0.47 -0.12 -8.41
N ILE A 77 0.22 -0.33 -7.30
CA ILE A 77 1.30 0.50 -6.78
C ILE A 77 2.62 -0.28 -6.86
N VAL A 78 3.69 0.36 -7.31
CA VAL A 78 5.05 -0.22 -7.28
C VAL A 78 5.82 0.33 -6.08
N ASN A 79 6.52 -0.55 -5.36
CA ASN A 79 7.34 -0.15 -4.21
C ASN A 79 8.71 0.37 -4.67
N ASP A 80 9.16 1.52 -4.16
CA ASP A 80 10.49 2.15 -4.26
C ASP A 80 10.91 2.61 -5.68
N ASP A 81 10.32 2.08 -6.76
CA ASP A 81 10.84 2.20 -8.14
C ASP A 81 9.85 2.90 -9.08
N ALA A 82 9.96 4.22 -9.18
CA ALA A 82 9.13 5.03 -10.08
C ALA A 82 9.40 4.72 -11.57
N THR A 83 10.62 4.28 -11.92
CA THR A 83 10.96 3.90 -13.30
C THR A 83 10.24 2.63 -13.71
N LEU A 84 10.25 1.61 -12.84
CA LEU A 84 9.46 0.40 -13.05
C LEU A 84 7.97 0.73 -13.11
N ALA A 85 7.45 1.55 -12.19
CA ALA A 85 6.05 1.96 -12.18
C ALA A 85 5.64 2.58 -13.51
N SER A 86 6.41 3.55 -14.02
CA SER A 86 6.19 4.17 -15.34
C SER A 86 6.22 3.14 -16.47
N SER A 87 7.21 2.24 -16.47
CA SER A 87 7.42 1.29 -17.56
C SER A 87 6.31 0.25 -17.70
N VAL A 88 5.61 -0.10 -16.60
CA VAL A 88 4.49 -1.06 -16.61
C VAL A 88 3.11 -0.39 -16.60
N GLY A 89 3.05 0.94 -16.61
CA GLY A 89 1.81 1.69 -16.51
C GLY A 89 1.08 1.47 -15.18
N ALA A 90 1.82 1.40 -14.08
CA ALA A 90 1.25 1.33 -12.74
C ALA A 90 0.45 2.60 -12.41
N ASP A 91 -0.55 2.48 -11.53
CA ASP A 91 -1.35 3.62 -11.09
C ASP A 91 -0.56 4.52 -10.13
N GLY A 92 0.57 4.03 -9.59
CA GLY A 92 1.42 4.85 -8.73
C GLY A 92 2.65 4.16 -8.18
N VAL A 93 3.31 4.85 -7.24
CA VAL A 93 4.52 4.39 -6.56
C VAL A 93 4.43 4.67 -5.06
N HIS A 94 5.01 3.78 -4.25
CA HIS A 94 5.21 4.00 -2.82
C HIS A 94 6.69 4.21 -2.53
N LEU A 95 7.05 5.36 -1.95
CA LEU A 95 8.43 5.78 -1.71
C LEU A 95 8.80 5.64 -0.23
N GLY A 96 9.94 5.02 0.04
CA GLY A 96 10.59 5.00 1.34
C GLY A 96 11.47 6.24 1.58
N GLU A 97 12.32 6.14 2.58
CA GLU A 97 13.15 7.27 3.02
C GLU A 97 14.26 7.67 2.02
N HIS A 98 14.72 6.71 1.21
CA HIS A 98 15.86 6.87 0.31
C HIS A 98 15.52 6.62 -1.17
N ASP A 99 14.22 6.50 -1.50
CA ASP A 99 13.78 6.04 -2.83
C ASP A 99 13.47 7.19 -3.81
N GLY A 100 13.92 8.40 -3.49
CA GLY A 100 13.80 9.57 -4.35
C GLY A 100 12.74 10.58 -3.89
N ALA A 101 12.67 11.69 -4.62
CA ALA A 101 11.76 12.79 -4.29
C ALA A 101 10.37 12.58 -4.92
N ILE A 102 9.33 13.00 -4.20
CA ILE A 102 7.93 13.01 -4.69
C ILE A 102 7.83 13.76 -6.02
N ALA A 103 8.49 14.92 -6.14
CA ALA A 103 8.47 15.72 -7.36
C ALA A 103 9.03 14.98 -8.58
N THR A 104 10.10 14.18 -8.38
CA THR A 104 10.69 13.35 -9.45
C THR A 104 9.74 12.24 -9.87
N ALA A 105 9.12 11.55 -8.92
CA ALA A 105 8.13 10.53 -9.21
C ALA A 105 6.90 11.11 -9.93
N ARG A 106 6.44 12.30 -9.49
CA ARG A 106 5.33 13.01 -10.11
C ARG A 106 5.65 13.42 -11.56
N ALA A 107 6.85 13.95 -11.81
CA ALA A 107 7.28 14.31 -13.17
C ALA A 107 7.35 13.11 -14.11
N LEU A 108 7.72 11.93 -13.60
CA LEU A 108 7.83 10.70 -14.38
C LEU A 108 6.49 10.03 -14.65
N LEU A 109 5.60 9.98 -13.64
CA LEU A 109 4.34 9.22 -13.67
C LEU A 109 3.14 10.08 -14.08
N GLY A 110 3.26 11.40 -14.05
CA GLY A 110 2.17 12.32 -14.34
C GLY A 110 1.39 12.78 -13.12
N ASN A 111 0.49 13.75 -13.33
CA ASN A 111 -0.25 14.40 -12.24
C ASN A 111 -1.29 13.50 -11.58
N ASP A 112 -1.83 12.53 -12.30
CA ASP A 112 -2.89 11.63 -11.83
C ASP A 112 -2.34 10.41 -11.08
N ALA A 113 -1.02 10.20 -11.09
CA ALA A 113 -0.40 9.06 -10.41
C ALA A 113 -0.57 9.13 -8.89
N ILE A 114 -0.72 7.98 -8.26
CA ILE A 114 -0.81 7.84 -6.81
C ILE A 114 0.59 7.74 -6.22
N ILE A 115 1.00 8.72 -5.40
CA ILE A 115 2.31 8.71 -4.73
C ILE A 115 2.12 8.56 -3.23
N GLY A 116 2.50 7.40 -2.70
CA GLY A 116 2.51 7.14 -1.28
C GLY A 116 3.89 7.31 -0.67
N VAL A 117 3.94 7.65 0.62
CA VAL A 117 5.21 7.86 1.33
C VAL A 117 5.22 7.12 2.67
N SER A 118 6.31 6.36 2.93
CA SER A 118 6.60 5.79 4.25
C SER A 118 7.03 6.89 5.21
N CYS A 119 6.29 7.07 6.30
CA CYS A 119 6.58 8.05 7.35
C CYS A 119 7.01 7.42 8.68
N TYR A 120 7.00 6.09 8.77
CA TYR A 120 7.45 5.32 9.93
C TYR A 120 6.71 5.74 11.21
N ASP A 121 7.40 6.35 12.17
CA ASP A 121 6.90 6.86 13.44
C ASP A 121 7.00 8.41 13.54
N ASP A 122 7.12 9.10 12.40
CA ASP A 122 7.48 10.51 12.29
C ASP A 122 6.34 11.33 11.63
N ASP A 123 5.67 12.18 12.42
CA ASP A 123 4.63 13.11 11.97
C ASP A 123 5.20 14.30 11.19
N GLY A 124 6.43 14.73 11.47
CA GLY A 124 7.12 15.78 10.73
C GLY A 124 7.38 15.35 9.28
N ARG A 125 7.83 14.08 9.10
CA ARG A 125 7.99 13.49 7.77
C ARG A 125 6.66 13.43 7.00
N ALA A 126 5.58 13.08 7.69
CA ALA A 126 4.26 13.05 7.07
C ALA A 126 3.79 14.45 6.65
N ALA A 127 4.03 15.47 7.46
CA ALA A 127 3.73 16.87 7.11
C ALA A 127 4.52 17.34 5.89
N ILE A 128 5.81 17.00 5.81
CA ILE A 128 6.65 17.31 4.64
C ILE A 128 6.13 16.60 3.39
N ALA A 129 5.80 15.30 3.49
CA ALA A 129 5.26 14.53 2.37
C ALA A 129 3.94 15.13 1.86
N ALA A 130 3.04 15.51 2.77
CA ALA A 130 1.79 16.19 2.43
C ALA A 130 2.04 17.52 1.69
N ALA A 131 2.94 18.36 2.20
CA ALA A 131 3.30 19.63 1.57
C ALA A 131 3.95 19.47 0.19
N GLN A 132 4.64 18.33 -0.05
CA GLN A 132 5.26 17.99 -1.32
C GLN A 132 4.29 17.30 -2.31
N GLY A 133 3.03 17.06 -1.93
CA GLY A 133 1.99 16.52 -2.80
C GLY A 133 1.93 15.00 -2.84
N ALA A 134 2.26 14.33 -1.72
CA ALA A 134 1.92 12.92 -1.54
C ALA A 134 0.41 12.73 -1.56
N ASP A 135 -0.06 11.58 -2.05
CA ASP A 135 -1.48 11.22 -2.12
C ASP A 135 -1.92 10.39 -0.90
N TYR A 136 -1.01 9.74 -0.22
CA TYR A 136 -1.22 9.09 1.08
C TYR A 136 0.11 8.96 1.85
N VAL A 137 -0.01 8.79 3.16
CA VAL A 137 1.12 8.54 4.07
C VAL A 137 0.96 7.20 4.78
N ALA A 138 2.07 6.49 5.00
CA ALA A 138 2.07 5.20 5.68
C ALA A 138 2.89 5.27 6.98
N PHE A 139 2.30 4.84 8.09
CA PHE A 139 2.90 4.78 9.41
C PHE A 139 3.08 3.33 9.89
N GLY A 140 4.12 3.06 10.61
CA GLY A 140 4.42 1.73 11.19
C GLY A 140 5.87 1.62 11.67
N ALA A 141 6.18 0.52 12.35
CA ALA A 141 5.29 -0.60 12.59
C ALA A 141 4.46 -0.38 13.86
N PHE A 142 3.16 -0.70 13.80
CA PHE A 142 2.30 -0.58 15.00
C PHE A 142 2.45 -1.76 15.97
N PHE A 143 2.64 -2.97 15.45
CA PHE A 143 2.77 -4.19 16.23
C PHE A 143 4.04 -4.97 15.84
N PRO A 144 4.54 -5.88 16.69
CA PRO A 144 5.63 -6.78 16.36
C PRO A 144 5.34 -7.57 15.08
N SER A 145 6.36 -7.76 14.22
CA SER A 145 6.23 -8.48 12.96
C SER A 145 7.47 -9.32 12.70
N SER A 146 7.27 -10.54 12.19
CA SER A 146 8.34 -11.41 11.73
C SER A 146 9.10 -10.85 10.52
N THR A 147 8.44 -10.02 9.71
CA THR A 147 9.03 -9.44 8.50
C THR A 147 10.11 -8.38 8.79
N LYS A 148 9.94 -7.60 9.87
CA LYS A 148 10.89 -6.58 10.34
C LYS A 148 10.85 -6.47 11.87
N PRO A 149 11.58 -7.33 12.61
CA PRO A 149 11.52 -7.35 14.08
C PRO A 149 11.97 -6.05 14.73
N ASP A 150 12.98 -5.39 14.15
CA ASP A 150 13.62 -4.17 14.67
C ASP A 150 13.02 -2.87 14.10
N ALA A 151 11.82 -2.92 13.53
CA ALA A 151 11.17 -1.73 12.99
C ALA A 151 10.87 -0.71 14.10
N ARG A 152 11.04 0.59 13.78
CA ARG A 152 10.57 1.69 14.64
C ARG A 152 9.09 1.49 14.98
N ARG A 153 8.67 1.89 16.19
CA ARG A 153 7.30 1.67 16.68
C ARG A 153 6.48 2.95 16.58
N ALA A 154 5.47 2.90 15.72
CA ALA A 154 4.46 3.95 15.64
C ALA A 154 3.44 3.82 16.79
N SER A 155 2.93 4.94 17.28
CA SER A 155 1.88 5.00 18.29
C SER A 155 0.52 5.32 17.68
N LEU A 156 -0.57 4.94 18.35
CA LEU A 156 -1.93 5.31 17.93
C LEU A 156 -2.13 6.83 17.88
N ASP A 157 -1.43 7.59 18.73
CA ASP A 157 -1.49 9.05 18.74
C ASP A 157 -0.96 9.67 17.44
N LEU A 158 -0.04 9.01 16.77
CA LEU A 158 0.46 9.46 15.48
C LEU A 158 -0.66 9.50 14.43
N LEU A 159 -1.52 8.46 14.37
CA LEU A 159 -2.70 8.44 13.49
C LEU A 159 -3.71 9.53 13.85
N ARG A 160 -3.92 9.81 15.16
CA ARG A 160 -4.82 10.89 15.59
C ARG A 160 -4.31 12.25 15.15
N LYS A 161 -3.03 12.55 15.38
CA LYS A 161 -2.39 13.82 15.01
C LYS A 161 -2.38 14.04 13.51
N SER A 162 -2.08 13.00 12.74
CA SER A 162 -1.98 13.08 11.28
C SER A 162 -3.33 13.31 10.56
N ARG A 163 -4.46 13.29 11.28
CA ARG A 163 -5.77 13.71 10.72
C ARG A 163 -5.74 15.12 10.14
N ALA A 164 -4.94 16.01 10.71
CA ALA A 164 -4.80 17.39 10.24
C ALA A 164 -4.17 17.51 8.85
N LEU A 165 -3.54 16.44 8.32
CA LEU A 165 -2.93 16.44 6.99
C LEU A 165 -3.92 16.32 5.84
N ASP A 166 -5.18 15.95 6.13
CA ASP A 166 -6.24 15.71 5.14
C ASP A 166 -5.81 14.74 4.00
N LEU A 167 -4.98 13.76 4.37
CA LEU A 167 -4.51 12.68 3.49
C LEU A 167 -4.95 11.32 4.04
N PRO A 168 -5.20 10.32 3.16
CA PRO A 168 -5.34 8.94 3.56
C PRO A 168 -4.12 8.44 4.35
N ARG A 169 -4.38 7.71 5.43
CA ARG A 169 -3.36 7.17 6.34
C ARG A 169 -3.39 5.66 6.30
N VAL A 170 -2.25 5.09 5.97
CA VAL A 170 -2.03 3.64 5.94
C VAL A 170 -1.31 3.22 7.21
N ALA A 171 -1.87 2.26 7.93
CA ALA A 171 -1.17 1.60 9.04
C ALA A 171 -0.52 0.31 8.55
N ILE A 172 0.72 0.04 8.97
CA ILE A 172 1.46 -1.18 8.62
C ILE A 172 2.23 -1.74 9.82
N GLY A 173 2.47 -3.04 9.81
CA GLY A 173 3.36 -3.75 10.73
C GLY A 173 2.63 -4.52 11.81
N GLY A 174 2.64 -5.86 11.71
CA GLY A 174 2.08 -6.81 12.68
C GLY A 174 0.56 -6.70 12.88
N ILE A 175 -0.14 -6.16 11.88
CA ILE A 175 -1.59 -6.00 11.95
C ILE A 175 -2.27 -7.34 11.71
N THR A 176 -3.30 -7.63 12.52
CA THR A 176 -4.20 -8.78 12.44
C THR A 176 -5.64 -8.29 12.37
N PRO A 177 -6.63 -9.12 11.95
CA PRO A 177 -8.04 -8.72 12.02
C PRO A 177 -8.50 -8.33 13.42
N ASP A 178 -7.89 -8.89 14.49
CA ASP A 178 -8.26 -8.59 15.87
C ASP A 178 -7.76 -7.21 16.34
N ASN A 179 -6.60 -6.75 15.83
CA ASN A 179 -6.03 -5.47 16.25
C ASN A 179 -6.26 -4.32 15.24
N ALA A 180 -6.68 -4.62 14.01
CA ALA A 180 -7.00 -3.63 12.98
C ALA A 180 -8.10 -2.62 13.39
N PRO A 181 -9.19 -3.02 14.09
CA PRO A 181 -10.23 -2.08 14.50
C PRO A 181 -9.69 -0.91 15.34
N ALA A 182 -8.75 -1.16 16.25
CA ALA A 182 -8.16 -0.11 17.07
C ALA A 182 -7.40 0.95 16.25
N LEU A 183 -6.80 0.57 15.11
CA LEU A 183 -6.13 1.48 14.18
C LEU A 183 -7.16 2.26 13.34
N ILE A 184 -8.21 1.59 12.91
CA ILE A 184 -9.28 2.17 12.08
C ILE A 184 -10.05 3.23 12.89
N ASP A 185 -10.37 2.94 14.15
CA ASP A 185 -11.08 3.85 15.06
C ASP A 185 -10.30 5.15 15.30
N VAL A 186 -8.98 5.08 15.37
CA VAL A 186 -8.13 6.27 15.54
C VAL A 186 -7.77 6.95 14.22
N GLY A 187 -8.22 6.39 13.08
CA GLY A 187 -8.21 7.06 11.79
C GLY A 187 -7.28 6.48 10.75
N ALA A 188 -6.91 5.20 10.82
CA ALA A 188 -6.34 4.53 9.67
C ALA A 188 -7.41 4.36 8.58
N ASP A 189 -7.11 4.81 7.38
CA ASP A 189 -7.97 4.64 6.21
C ASP A 189 -7.72 3.29 5.53
N MET A 190 -6.51 2.76 5.66
CA MET A 190 -6.12 1.44 5.17
C MET A 190 -5.21 0.72 6.17
N VAL A 191 -5.24 -0.61 6.12
CA VAL A 191 -4.25 -1.47 6.79
C VAL A 191 -3.45 -2.22 5.73
N ALA A 192 -2.12 -2.05 5.76
CA ALA A 192 -1.21 -2.72 4.84
C ALA A 192 -0.72 -4.04 5.45
N VAL A 193 -0.88 -5.14 4.70
CA VAL A 193 -0.61 -6.48 5.18
C VAL A 193 0.19 -7.28 4.16
N ILE A 194 1.18 -8.05 4.64
CA ILE A 194 1.97 -9.02 3.87
C ILE A 194 1.68 -10.42 4.43
N SER A 195 2.44 -10.83 5.44
CA SER A 195 2.42 -12.18 6.01
C SER A 195 1.06 -12.56 6.61
N GLY A 196 0.34 -11.62 7.23
CA GLY A 196 -0.98 -11.88 7.80
C GLY A 196 -2.04 -12.36 6.80
N VAL A 197 -1.78 -12.17 5.49
CA VAL A 197 -2.61 -12.75 4.41
C VAL A 197 -1.86 -13.86 3.70
N PHE A 198 -0.65 -13.59 3.19
CA PHE A 198 0.05 -14.53 2.31
C PHE A 198 0.57 -15.79 3.02
N ASP A 199 0.78 -15.75 4.33
CA ASP A 199 1.28 -16.89 5.13
C ASP A 199 0.15 -17.51 5.99
N ALA A 200 -1.11 -17.10 5.79
CA ALA A 200 -2.27 -17.71 6.45
C ALA A 200 -2.60 -19.08 5.84
N ASP A 201 -3.18 -19.98 6.63
CA ASP A 201 -3.63 -21.29 6.16
C ASP A 201 -4.69 -21.17 5.03
N ASP A 202 -5.57 -20.15 5.14
CA ASP A 202 -6.52 -19.75 4.10
C ASP A 202 -6.33 -18.24 3.82
N PRO A 203 -5.52 -17.87 2.81
CA PRO A 203 -5.27 -16.47 2.46
C PRO A 203 -6.52 -15.69 2.03
N VAL A 204 -7.50 -16.36 1.40
CA VAL A 204 -8.75 -15.71 0.96
C VAL A 204 -9.63 -15.39 2.17
N ALA A 205 -9.79 -16.33 3.10
CA ALA A 205 -10.50 -16.07 4.35
C ALA A 205 -9.82 -14.96 5.18
N ALA A 206 -8.48 -14.95 5.24
CA ALA A 206 -7.73 -13.90 5.90
C ALA A 206 -7.97 -12.53 5.25
N ALA A 207 -7.84 -12.41 3.93
CA ALA A 207 -8.09 -11.16 3.22
C ALA A 207 -9.52 -10.63 3.45
N ARG A 208 -10.51 -11.53 3.41
CA ARG A 208 -11.91 -11.20 3.71
C ARG A 208 -12.09 -10.69 5.15
N ALA A 209 -11.40 -11.30 6.13
CA ALA A 209 -11.47 -10.88 7.52
C ALA A 209 -10.91 -9.45 7.70
N TYR A 210 -9.79 -9.10 7.05
CA TYR A 210 -9.28 -7.72 7.06
C TYR A 210 -10.25 -6.74 6.38
N ALA A 211 -10.83 -7.11 5.23
CA ALA A 211 -11.79 -6.26 4.53
C ALA A 211 -13.03 -6.00 5.39
N ALA A 212 -13.52 -6.98 6.15
CA ALA A 212 -14.66 -6.86 7.04
C ALA A 212 -14.45 -5.85 8.19
N CYS A 213 -13.19 -5.56 8.58
CA CYS A 213 -12.90 -4.54 9.59
C CYS A 213 -13.29 -3.12 9.14
N PHE A 214 -13.57 -2.90 7.86
CA PHE A 214 -13.92 -1.60 7.26
C PHE A 214 -15.42 -1.47 6.89
N ALA A 215 -16.23 -2.50 7.18
CA ALA A 215 -17.66 -2.54 6.88
C ALA A 215 -18.48 -1.64 7.82
#